data_1628fd53c413a1fafb63ca001a36060d
#
_entry.id   1628fd53c413a1fafb63ca001a36060d
#
_cell.length_a   1.000
_cell.length_b   1.000
_cell.length_c   1.000
_cell.angle_alpha   90.00
_cell.angle_beta   90.00
_cell.angle_gamma   90.00
#
_symmetry.space_group_name_H-M   'P 1'
#
loop_
_entity.id
_entity.type
_entity.pdbx_description
1 polymer ?
#
loop_
_entity_poly.entity_id
_entity_poly.type
_entity_poly.pdbx_seq_one_letter_code
_entity_poly.pdbx_strand_id
1 'polypeptide(L)'
;MSNSKEKRIFMDLETGILTRRSIRMYDSSKKVSPADIDDILNMAMHAPSAHNRQSWEFVVITDPEVQEKVMKIHPWCAFLKDAGAGIMVCGNIDQEYDSGFWICDAAAATMNILHGAKARGLGSCWCAIYPNAERTDDFKRLFKLPSHIEPFSIVVVGHAKMQPPQPGDRFKREKIHRNSW
;
A
#
# COMPACT_ATOMS: atom_id res chain seq x y z
N MET A 1 -28.17 24.25 2.11
CA MET A 1 -26.84 23.61 2.06
C MET A 1 -27.00 22.23 2.64
N SER A 2 -27.18 21.23 1.78
CA SER A 2 -27.43 19.83 2.17
C SER A 2 -26.11 19.18 2.54
N ASN A 3 -25.97 18.88 3.83
CA ASN A 3 -24.83 18.16 4.37
C ASN A 3 -25.06 16.66 4.14
N SER A 4 -24.80 16.17 2.94
CA SER A 4 -24.81 14.73 2.66
C SER A 4 -23.58 14.10 3.34
N LYS A 5 -23.74 13.77 4.64
CA LYS A 5 -22.82 12.83 5.29
C LYS A 5 -22.93 11.53 4.52
N GLU A 6 -21.99 11.27 3.61
CA GLU A 6 -21.84 9.95 3.03
C GLU A 6 -21.80 8.93 4.16
N LYS A 7 -22.69 7.96 4.08
CA LYS A 7 -22.85 6.92 5.10
C LYS A 7 -21.59 6.08 5.07
N ARG A 8 -20.63 6.34 5.97
CA ARG A 8 -19.44 5.51 6.12
C ARG A 8 -19.89 4.07 6.37
N ILE A 9 -19.60 3.17 5.44
CA ILE A 9 -19.83 1.75 5.62
C ILE A 9 -18.75 1.28 6.59
N PHE A 10 -19.13 0.97 7.82
CA PHE A 10 -18.21 0.35 8.77
C PHE A 10 -18.02 -1.12 8.38
N MET A 11 -16.81 -1.47 7.95
CA MET A 11 -16.42 -2.86 7.74
C MET A 11 -15.80 -3.37 9.06
N ASP A 12 -16.25 -4.51 9.53
CA ASP A 12 -15.58 -5.14 10.67
C ASP A 12 -14.18 -5.63 10.27
N LEU A 13 -13.28 -5.69 11.24
CA LEU A 13 -11.87 -5.98 11.01
C LEU A 13 -11.66 -7.39 10.44
N GLU A 14 -12.37 -8.39 10.95
CA GLU A 14 -12.25 -9.78 10.51
C GLU A 14 -12.63 -9.91 9.03
N THR A 15 -13.79 -9.39 8.66
CA THR A 15 -14.24 -9.34 7.26
C THR A 15 -13.22 -8.61 6.38
N GLY A 16 -12.67 -7.50 6.85
CA GLY A 16 -11.64 -6.74 6.13
C GLY A 16 -10.42 -7.59 5.82
N ILE A 17 -9.87 -8.27 6.82
CA ILE A 17 -8.70 -9.14 6.70
C ILE A 17 -8.99 -10.34 5.78
N LEU A 18 -10.08 -11.06 6.03
CA LEU A 18 -10.39 -12.29 5.31
C LEU A 18 -10.77 -12.06 3.84
N THR A 19 -11.39 -10.92 3.52
CA THR A 19 -11.90 -10.64 2.17
C THR A 19 -11.04 -9.70 1.32
N ARG A 20 -9.97 -9.11 1.89
CA ARG A 20 -9.06 -8.27 1.11
C ARG A 20 -8.36 -9.08 0.01
N ARG A 21 -8.35 -8.53 -1.20
CA ARG A 21 -7.68 -9.13 -2.39
C ARG A 21 -6.80 -8.11 -3.08
N SER A 22 -5.78 -8.59 -3.80
CA SER A 22 -4.99 -7.78 -4.72
C SER A 22 -5.81 -7.52 -5.97
N ILE A 23 -6.19 -6.26 -6.18
CA ILE A 23 -6.97 -5.80 -7.32
C ILE A 23 -6.02 -5.27 -8.39
N ARG A 24 -6.21 -5.71 -9.64
CA ARG A 24 -5.41 -5.31 -10.80
C ARG A 24 -6.24 -4.85 -11.99
N MET A 25 -7.56 -4.78 -11.81
CA MET A 25 -8.51 -4.25 -12.81
C MET A 25 -9.31 -3.14 -12.15
N TYR A 26 -9.13 -1.93 -12.63
CA TYR A 26 -9.73 -0.73 -12.07
C TYR A 26 -10.68 -0.05 -13.05
N ASP A 27 -11.61 0.71 -12.51
CA ASP A 27 -12.54 1.56 -13.24
C ASP A 27 -11.92 2.95 -13.43
N SER A 28 -11.29 3.17 -14.57
CA SER A 28 -10.58 4.41 -14.89
C SER A 28 -11.49 5.65 -15.00
N SER A 29 -12.82 5.45 -15.05
CA SER A 29 -13.78 6.56 -15.01
C SER A 29 -13.96 7.17 -13.62
N LYS A 30 -13.48 6.47 -12.57
CA LYS A 30 -13.59 6.89 -11.15
C LYS A 30 -12.21 7.22 -10.59
N LYS A 31 -12.13 8.39 -9.95
CA LYS A 31 -10.89 8.83 -9.29
C LYS A 31 -10.97 8.57 -7.79
N VAL A 32 -9.83 8.25 -7.20
CA VAL A 32 -9.68 8.23 -5.73
C VAL A 32 -9.69 9.67 -5.24
N SER A 33 -10.49 9.96 -4.24
CA SER A 33 -10.55 11.32 -3.68
C SER A 33 -9.29 11.62 -2.83
N PRO A 34 -8.83 12.88 -2.77
CA PRO A 34 -7.75 13.27 -1.85
C PRO A 34 -8.07 12.91 -0.40
N ALA A 35 -9.32 13.05 0.03
CA ALA A 35 -9.76 12.70 1.38
C ALA A 35 -9.62 11.20 1.68
N ASP A 36 -9.91 10.32 0.69
CA ASP A 36 -9.68 8.88 0.87
C ASP A 36 -8.20 8.56 0.98
N ILE A 37 -7.34 9.25 0.21
CA ILE A 37 -5.88 9.09 0.30
C ILE A 37 -5.39 9.50 1.69
N ASP A 38 -5.81 10.66 2.19
CA ASP A 38 -5.42 11.15 3.51
C ASP A 38 -5.89 10.21 4.63
N ASP A 39 -7.11 9.70 4.55
CA ASP A 39 -7.65 8.72 5.49
C ASP A 39 -6.85 7.40 5.47
N ILE A 40 -6.44 6.92 4.28
CA ILE A 40 -5.61 5.73 4.12
C ILE A 40 -4.22 5.96 4.71
N LEU A 41 -3.60 7.12 4.45
CA LEU A 41 -2.30 7.48 5.01
C LEU A 41 -2.34 7.62 6.53
N ASN A 42 -3.41 8.20 7.06
CA ASN A 42 -3.63 8.24 8.52
C ASN A 42 -3.66 6.82 9.11
N MET A 43 -4.38 5.89 8.48
CA MET A 43 -4.37 4.48 8.92
C MET A 43 -3.00 3.83 8.77
N ALA A 44 -2.24 4.15 7.71
CA ALA A 44 -0.88 3.67 7.52
C ALA A 44 0.05 4.07 8.67
N MET A 45 -0.03 5.33 9.10
CA MET A 45 0.78 5.89 10.20
C MET A 45 0.41 5.34 11.58
N HIS A 46 -0.69 4.57 11.70
CA HIS A 46 -1.03 3.82 12.92
C HIS A 46 -0.44 2.40 12.93
N ALA A 47 0.43 2.05 12.00
CA ALA A 47 1.16 0.79 12.05
C ALA A 47 2.08 0.73 13.27
N PRO A 48 2.35 -0.45 13.84
CA PRO A 48 3.41 -0.60 14.82
C PRO A 48 4.78 -0.41 14.15
N SER A 49 5.73 0.10 14.90
CA SER A 49 7.13 0.21 14.47
C SER A 49 8.09 -0.13 15.63
N ALA A 50 9.29 -0.56 15.30
CA ALA A 50 10.30 -0.87 16.28
C ALA A 50 10.58 0.34 17.18
N HIS A 51 10.43 0.18 18.49
CA HIS A 51 10.55 1.27 19.49
C HIS A 51 9.75 2.54 19.16
N ASN A 52 8.64 2.42 18.41
CA ASN A 52 7.82 3.52 17.94
C ASN A 52 8.61 4.58 17.12
N ARG A 53 9.60 4.12 16.37
CA ARG A 53 10.45 4.99 15.54
C ARG A 53 9.72 5.60 14.36
N GLN A 54 8.64 4.93 13.89
CA GLN A 54 7.81 5.42 12.78
C GLN A 54 8.65 5.77 11.54
N SER A 55 9.56 4.87 11.19
CA SER A 55 10.59 5.07 10.15
C SER A 55 10.04 5.05 8.71
N TRP A 56 8.75 5.18 8.52
CA TRP A 56 8.11 5.24 7.20
C TRP A 56 7.98 6.66 6.67
N GLU A 57 8.11 6.77 5.35
CA GLU A 57 7.79 7.96 4.56
C GLU A 57 6.87 7.57 3.41
N PHE A 58 6.10 8.51 2.88
CA PHE A 58 5.14 8.21 1.81
C PHE A 58 5.26 9.21 0.67
N VAL A 59 5.17 8.69 -0.58
CA VAL A 59 5.01 9.53 -1.77
C VAL A 59 3.70 9.16 -2.45
N VAL A 60 2.80 10.14 -2.57
CA VAL A 60 1.52 9.99 -3.28
C VAL A 60 1.73 10.28 -4.76
N ILE A 61 1.29 9.37 -5.63
CA ILE A 61 1.50 9.41 -7.08
C ILE A 61 0.14 9.45 -7.76
N THR A 62 -0.28 10.65 -8.15
CA THR A 62 -1.56 10.89 -8.85
C THR A 62 -1.38 11.55 -10.21
N ASP A 63 -0.19 12.11 -10.48
CA ASP A 63 0.15 12.72 -11.76
C ASP A 63 0.32 11.63 -12.83
N PRO A 64 -0.43 11.69 -13.95
CA PRO A 64 -0.35 10.70 -15.02
C PRO A 64 1.04 10.56 -15.66
N GLU A 65 1.80 11.65 -15.77
CA GLU A 65 3.16 11.60 -16.33
C GLU A 65 4.12 10.86 -15.40
N VAL A 66 3.97 11.07 -14.08
CA VAL A 66 4.76 10.36 -13.07
C VAL A 66 4.36 8.88 -13.05
N GLN A 67 3.06 8.58 -13.13
CA GLN A 67 2.55 7.21 -13.23
C GLN A 67 3.14 6.48 -14.45
N GLU A 68 3.21 7.13 -15.60
CA GLU A 68 3.81 6.55 -16.81
C GLU A 68 5.28 6.20 -16.59
N LYS A 69 6.05 7.10 -15.96
CA LYS A 69 7.47 6.85 -15.62
C LYS A 69 7.61 5.67 -14.66
N VAL A 70 6.76 5.60 -13.64
CA VAL A 70 6.72 4.46 -12.69
C VAL A 70 6.45 3.14 -13.42
N MET A 71 5.48 3.09 -14.32
CA MET A 71 5.14 1.87 -15.07
C MET A 71 6.28 1.42 -15.99
N LYS A 72 7.11 2.33 -16.52
CA LYS A 72 8.29 1.98 -17.33
C LYS A 72 9.35 1.25 -16.51
N ILE A 73 9.59 1.65 -15.26
CA ILE A 73 10.59 1.02 -14.38
C ILE A 73 10.02 -0.14 -13.57
N HIS A 74 8.69 -0.23 -13.46
CA HIS A 74 8.00 -1.30 -12.73
C HIS A 74 6.81 -1.86 -13.51
N PRO A 75 7.05 -2.71 -14.54
CA PRO A 75 5.98 -3.21 -15.44
C PRO A 75 4.85 -3.96 -14.70
N TRP A 76 5.15 -4.56 -13.55
CA TRP A 76 4.16 -5.30 -12.74
C TRP A 76 3.11 -4.42 -12.06
N CYS A 77 3.22 -3.08 -12.17
CA CYS A 77 2.18 -2.15 -11.74
C CYS A 77 1.54 -1.38 -12.91
N ALA A 78 1.54 -1.95 -14.12
CA ALA A 78 0.98 -1.32 -15.34
C ALA A 78 -0.50 -0.89 -15.21
N PHE A 79 -1.22 -1.45 -14.25
CA PHE A 79 -2.61 -1.07 -13.94
C PHE A 79 -2.72 0.24 -13.12
N LEU A 80 -1.60 0.87 -12.75
CA LEU A 80 -1.59 2.15 -12.02
C LEU A 80 -2.32 3.26 -12.78
N LYS A 81 -2.18 3.31 -14.11
CA LYS A 81 -2.87 4.28 -14.98
C LYS A 81 -4.39 4.21 -14.85
N ASP A 82 -4.94 3.00 -14.67
CA ASP A 82 -6.39 2.79 -14.58
C ASP A 82 -6.91 2.98 -13.14
N ALA A 83 -6.05 2.76 -12.15
CA ALA A 83 -6.38 2.96 -10.74
C ALA A 83 -6.43 4.44 -10.35
N GLY A 84 -5.55 5.23 -10.94
CA GLY A 84 -5.49 6.68 -10.74
C GLY A 84 -4.68 7.14 -9.53
N ALA A 85 -4.33 6.25 -8.60
CA ALA A 85 -3.49 6.59 -7.45
C ALA A 85 -2.50 5.47 -7.10
N GLY A 86 -1.28 5.86 -6.73
CA GLY A 86 -0.26 5.02 -6.12
C GLY A 86 0.25 5.66 -4.84
N ILE A 87 0.52 4.87 -3.83
CA ILE A 87 1.17 5.30 -2.59
C ILE A 87 2.48 4.52 -2.49
N MET A 88 3.60 5.19 -2.72
CA MET A 88 4.91 4.59 -2.48
C MET A 88 5.23 4.70 -1.00
N VAL A 89 5.55 3.57 -0.39
CA VAL A 89 6.04 3.47 0.98
C VAL A 89 7.55 3.38 0.94
N CYS A 90 8.20 4.19 1.74
CA CYS A 90 9.64 4.22 1.91
C CYS A 90 10.00 3.99 3.38
N GLY A 91 11.21 3.50 3.63
CA GLY A 91 11.85 3.55 4.94
C GLY A 91 12.81 4.71 5.03
N ASN A 92 12.85 5.35 6.20
CA ASN A 92 13.86 6.33 6.55
C ASN A 92 14.88 5.64 7.46
N ILE A 93 16.05 5.27 6.90
CA ILE A 93 17.07 4.49 7.61
C ILE A 93 17.75 5.30 8.74
N ASP A 94 17.71 6.62 8.70
CA ASP A 94 18.22 7.46 9.80
C ASP A 94 17.30 7.43 11.02
N GLN A 95 16.05 7.01 10.87
CA GLN A 95 15.05 6.93 11.93
C GLN A 95 14.82 5.51 12.43
N GLU A 96 15.32 4.47 11.74
CA GLU A 96 15.13 3.10 12.19
C GLU A 96 15.75 2.85 13.57
N TYR A 97 15.23 1.87 14.30
CA TYR A 97 15.74 1.52 15.63
C TYR A 97 17.10 0.83 15.55
N ASP A 98 17.22 -0.12 14.63
CA ASP A 98 18.45 -0.87 14.36
C ASP A 98 18.41 -1.31 12.89
N SER A 99 19.57 -1.66 12.33
CA SER A 99 19.73 -1.92 10.89
C SER A 99 18.74 -2.97 10.37
N GLY A 100 17.94 -2.58 9.39
CA GLY A 100 16.95 -3.42 8.72
C GLY A 100 15.55 -3.43 9.34
N PHE A 101 15.32 -2.81 10.51
CA PHE A 101 13.98 -2.74 11.11
C PHE A 101 13.00 -1.91 10.29
N TRP A 102 13.49 -0.93 9.53
CA TRP A 102 12.66 -0.15 8.62
C TRP A 102 11.85 -1.02 7.64
N ILE A 103 12.37 -2.21 7.29
CA ILE A 103 11.68 -3.15 6.38
C ILE A 103 10.39 -3.65 7.04
N CYS A 104 10.46 -4.01 8.32
CA CYS A 104 9.30 -4.47 9.08
C CYS A 104 8.29 -3.33 9.27
N ASP A 105 8.77 -2.13 9.61
CA ASP A 105 7.94 -0.93 9.80
C ASP A 105 7.22 -0.57 8.48
N ALA A 106 7.96 -0.51 7.37
CA ALA A 106 7.40 -0.24 6.04
C ALA A 106 6.39 -1.32 5.60
N ALA A 107 6.65 -2.59 5.92
CA ALA A 107 5.71 -3.69 5.63
C ALA A 107 4.42 -3.55 6.44
N ALA A 108 4.50 -3.20 7.72
CA ALA A 108 3.35 -2.97 8.58
C ALA A 108 2.51 -1.78 8.06
N ALA A 109 3.15 -0.66 7.72
CA ALA A 109 2.48 0.50 7.13
C ALA A 109 1.84 0.16 5.77
N THR A 110 2.54 -0.59 4.91
CA THR A 110 1.99 -1.06 3.62
C THR A 110 0.74 -1.91 3.83
N MET A 111 0.74 -2.80 4.83
CA MET A 111 -0.43 -3.63 5.13
C MET A 111 -1.62 -2.78 5.60
N ASN A 112 -1.36 -1.75 6.41
CA ASN A 112 -2.40 -0.81 6.84
C ASN A 112 -2.98 -0.01 5.66
N ILE A 113 -2.17 0.38 4.65
CA ILE A 113 -2.70 0.99 3.42
C ILE A 113 -3.67 0.04 2.71
N LEU A 114 -3.32 -1.25 2.60
CA LEU A 114 -4.21 -2.23 1.95
C LEU A 114 -5.54 -2.39 2.68
N HIS A 115 -5.52 -2.41 4.02
CA HIS A 115 -6.73 -2.47 4.84
C HIS A 115 -7.50 -1.15 4.79
N GLY A 116 -6.81 -0.01 4.82
CA GLY A 116 -7.40 1.31 4.69
C GLY A 116 -8.15 1.48 3.37
N ALA A 117 -7.54 1.08 2.26
CA ALA A 117 -8.20 1.07 0.95
C ALA A 117 -9.47 0.19 0.97
N LYS A 118 -9.38 -1.02 1.54
CA LYS A 118 -10.53 -1.92 1.68
C LYS A 118 -11.65 -1.31 2.52
N ALA A 119 -11.31 -0.67 3.64
CA ALA A 119 -12.27 0.01 4.52
C ALA A 119 -12.98 1.20 3.85
N ARG A 120 -12.35 1.79 2.82
CA ARG A 120 -12.93 2.86 1.98
C ARG A 120 -13.68 2.32 0.75
N GLY A 121 -13.86 1.01 0.63
CA GLY A 121 -14.49 0.39 -0.53
C GLY A 121 -13.64 0.42 -1.80
N LEU A 122 -12.34 0.75 -1.67
CA LEU A 122 -11.38 0.79 -2.77
C LEU A 122 -10.66 -0.56 -2.93
N GLY A 123 -10.23 -0.82 -4.15
CA GLY A 123 -9.31 -1.89 -4.48
C GLY A 123 -7.87 -1.46 -4.29
N SER A 124 -7.00 -2.39 -3.92
CA SER A 124 -5.56 -2.12 -3.81
C SER A 124 -4.71 -3.30 -4.21
N CYS A 125 -3.46 -3.01 -4.60
CA CYS A 125 -2.47 -4.04 -4.90
C CYS A 125 -1.08 -3.58 -4.45
N TRP A 126 -0.40 -4.43 -3.68
CA TRP A 126 1.00 -4.26 -3.31
C TRP A 126 1.90 -4.65 -4.47
N CYS A 127 2.71 -3.73 -4.96
CA CYS A 127 3.77 -3.94 -5.94
C CYS A 127 5.11 -3.70 -5.24
N ALA A 128 5.92 -4.76 -5.09
CA ALA A 128 7.17 -4.70 -4.33
C ALA A 128 8.26 -3.96 -5.13
N ILE A 129 8.98 -3.04 -4.49
CA ILE A 129 10.20 -2.42 -4.98
C ILE A 129 11.40 -3.16 -4.39
N TYR A 130 11.54 -3.10 -3.06
CA TYR A 130 12.54 -3.83 -2.30
C TYR A 130 12.21 -5.36 -2.28
N PRO A 131 13.20 -6.27 -2.34
CA PRO A 131 14.65 -6.06 -2.28
C PRO A 131 15.33 -6.06 -3.67
N ASN A 132 14.66 -5.69 -4.74
CA ASN A 132 15.27 -5.64 -6.07
C ASN A 132 16.13 -4.38 -6.20
N ALA A 133 17.47 -4.54 -6.22
CA ALA A 133 18.42 -3.44 -6.20
C ALA A 133 18.25 -2.49 -7.40
N GLU A 134 18.15 -3.03 -8.63
CA GLU A 134 17.97 -2.23 -9.84
C GLU A 134 16.71 -1.37 -9.76
N ARG A 135 15.60 -1.97 -9.36
CA ARG A 135 14.33 -1.25 -9.18
C ARG A 135 14.42 -0.21 -8.08
N THR A 136 15.04 -0.52 -6.95
CA THR A 136 15.29 0.43 -5.87
C THR A 136 16.04 1.67 -6.37
N ASP A 137 17.13 1.46 -7.12
CA ASP A 137 17.93 2.55 -7.67
C ASP A 137 17.16 3.37 -8.71
N ASP A 138 16.34 2.73 -9.55
CA ASP A 138 15.48 3.43 -10.51
C ASP A 138 14.47 4.33 -9.82
N PHE A 139 13.83 3.84 -8.74
CA PHE A 139 12.91 4.65 -7.95
C PHE A 139 13.60 5.80 -7.23
N LYS A 140 14.78 5.57 -6.64
CA LYS A 140 15.60 6.63 -6.04
C LYS A 140 15.90 7.75 -7.05
N ARG A 141 16.31 7.38 -8.27
CA ARG A 141 16.58 8.34 -9.34
C ARG A 141 15.33 9.08 -9.80
N LEU A 142 14.23 8.36 -10.04
CA LEU A 142 12.98 8.94 -10.54
C LEU A 142 12.42 9.99 -9.59
N PHE A 143 12.39 9.68 -8.28
CA PHE A 143 11.81 10.54 -7.25
C PHE A 143 12.83 11.44 -6.56
N LYS A 144 14.12 11.38 -6.97
CA LYS A 144 15.21 12.15 -6.35
C LYS A 144 15.24 11.97 -4.83
N LEU A 145 15.08 10.73 -4.39
CA LEU A 145 15.02 10.42 -2.96
C LEU A 145 16.37 10.74 -2.29
N PRO A 146 16.37 11.34 -1.08
CA PRO A 146 17.58 11.45 -0.28
C PRO A 146 18.23 10.10 -0.02
N SER A 147 19.53 10.08 0.27
CA SER A 147 20.30 8.83 0.44
C SER A 147 19.81 7.96 1.57
N HIS A 148 19.17 8.53 2.59
CA HIS A 148 18.61 7.85 3.74
C HIS A 148 17.16 7.36 3.54
N ILE A 149 16.58 7.58 2.35
CA ILE A 149 15.21 7.12 2.03
C ILE A 149 15.27 5.93 1.09
N GLU A 150 14.75 4.81 1.56
CA GLU A 150 14.72 3.52 0.85
C GLU A 150 13.31 3.20 0.34
N PRO A 151 13.07 3.16 -0.97
CA PRO A 151 11.76 2.81 -1.51
C PRO A 151 11.47 1.31 -1.28
N PHE A 152 10.33 1.03 -0.63
CA PHE A 152 9.94 -0.32 -0.22
C PHE A 152 8.91 -0.96 -1.16
N SER A 153 7.81 -0.27 -1.38
CA SER A 153 6.70 -0.77 -2.20
C SER A 153 5.89 0.38 -2.81
N ILE A 154 5.12 0.08 -3.86
CA ILE A 154 3.99 0.92 -4.26
C ILE A 154 2.70 0.15 -3.97
N VAL A 155 1.76 0.78 -3.28
CA VAL A 155 0.38 0.31 -3.21
C VAL A 155 -0.43 1.08 -4.25
N VAL A 156 -0.87 0.38 -5.27
CA VAL A 156 -1.82 0.93 -6.26
C VAL A 156 -3.20 0.91 -5.65
N VAL A 157 -3.91 2.03 -5.69
CA VAL A 157 -5.23 2.23 -5.09
C VAL A 157 -6.20 2.79 -6.12
N GLY A 158 -7.43 2.25 -6.19
CA GLY A 158 -8.44 2.69 -7.15
C GLY A 158 -9.78 1.99 -6.95
N HIS A 159 -10.77 2.39 -7.73
CA HIS A 159 -12.07 1.71 -7.75
C HIS A 159 -11.96 0.39 -8.51
N ALA A 160 -12.27 -0.74 -7.85
CA ALA A 160 -12.23 -2.04 -8.49
C ALA A 160 -13.30 -2.13 -9.59
N LYS A 161 -12.91 -2.59 -10.80
CA LYS A 161 -13.84 -2.79 -11.92
C LYS A 161 -14.77 -3.98 -11.70
N MET A 162 -14.29 -4.96 -10.95
CA MET A 162 -15.04 -6.16 -10.59
C MET A 162 -14.63 -6.64 -9.19
N GLN A 163 -15.56 -7.30 -8.51
CA GLN A 163 -15.23 -7.95 -7.25
C GLN A 163 -14.43 -9.23 -7.52
N PRO A 164 -13.33 -9.44 -6.82
CA PRO A 164 -12.57 -10.68 -6.97
C PRO A 164 -13.35 -11.86 -6.37
N PRO A 165 -13.06 -13.10 -6.80
CA PRO A 165 -13.65 -14.27 -6.18
C PRO A 165 -13.31 -14.34 -4.69
N GLN A 166 -14.21 -14.94 -3.91
CA GLN A 166 -13.96 -15.17 -2.49
C GLN A 166 -12.71 -16.04 -2.31
N PRO A 167 -11.92 -15.79 -1.26
CA PRO A 167 -10.78 -16.64 -0.96
C PRO A 167 -11.27 -18.04 -0.56
N GLY A 168 -10.56 -19.05 -1.01
CA GLY A 168 -10.68 -20.38 -0.40
C GLY A 168 -10.12 -20.39 1.02
N ASP A 169 -10.30 -21.51 1.72
CA ASP A 169 -9.69 -21.76 3.03
C ASP A 169 -8.16 -21.66 2.92
N ARG A 170 -7.57 -20.84 3.79
CA ARG A 170 -6.12 -20.63 3.88
C ARG A 170 -5.52 -21.11 5.18
N PHE A 171 -6.37 -21.56 6.12
CA PHE A 171 -5.86 -22.07 7.37
C PHE A 171 -5.18 -23.44 7.16
N LYS A 172 -3.90 -23.52 7.52
CA LYS A 172 -3.07 -24.69 7.35
C LYS A 172 -2.47 -25.07 8.70
N ARG A 173 -3.08 -26.07 9.35
CA ARG A 173 -2.68 -26.53 10.68
C ARG A 173 -1.24 -27.03 10.70
N GLU A 174 -0.78 -27.65 9.62
CA GLU A 174 0.59 -28.15 9.45
C GLU A 174 1.68 -27.07 9.44
N LYS A 175 1.29 -25.79 9.35
CA LYS A 175 2.21 -24.65 9.46
C LYS A 175 2.30 -24.09 10.88
N ILE A 176 1.64 -24.72 11.83
CA ILE A 176 1.59 -24.25 13.22
C ILE A 176 2.34 -25.24 14.09
N HIS A 177 3.52 -24.82 14.55
CA HIS A 177 4.35 -25.57 15.48
C HIS A 177 4.16 -24.99 16.88
N ARG A 178 4.06 -25.84 17.92
CA ARG A 178 3.81 -25.43 19.30
C ARG A 178 5.03 -25.76 20.15
N ASN A 179 5.65 -24.72 20.75
CA ASN A 179 6.82 -24.76 21.65
C ASN A 179 8.14 -25.18 20.97
N SER A 180 8.10 -25.88 19.86
CA SER A 180 9.25 -26.26 19.04
C SER A 180 8.81 -26.44 17.59
N TRP A 181 9.77 -26.45 16.69
CA TRP A 181 9.54 -26.76 15.27
C TRP A 181 9.12 -28.22 15.11
#